data_126dea4e97d2813526efe2eb3fe5175d
#
_entry.id   126dea4e97d2813526efe2eb3fe5175d
#
_cell.length_a   1.000
_cell.length_b   1.000
_cell.length_c   1.000
_cell.angle_alpha   90.00
_cell.angle_beta   90.00
_cell.angle_gamma   90.00
#
_symmetry.space_group_name_H-M   'P 1'
#
loop_
_entity.id
_entity.type
_entity.pdbx_description
1 polymer ?
#
loop_
_entity_poly.entity_id
_entity_poly.type
_entity_poly.pdbx_seq_one_letter_code
_entity_poly.pdbx_strand_id
1 'polypeptide(L)'
;VAEKNTSNGVVTNFDGEFEMSVASSNAAIVISYIGFTNSEVKVGTETTFDITLKENLQELDEVVVIGYGTQKKADVTSAVATVKSEDFVQGNVKDAAQLIQGKVAGLTVSAPSGDPTQSSQIKLRGTSSLSGGTNPLVLVDGVPGSLGTVAPEDIESIDVLKDGSATAIYGTRGTNGVIIITTKKGNYNAKPSIEYNGYSSLS
;
A
#
# COMPACT_ATOMS: atom_id res chain seq x y z
N VAL A 1 16.84 -14.30 18.65
CA VAL A 1 16.43 -15.44 19.50
C VAL A 1 16.34 -14.94 20.92
N ALA A 2 15.25 -15.21 21.61
CA ALA A 2 15.03 -14.76 22.99
C ALA A 2 14.39 -15.88 23.84
N GLU A 3 14.75 -15.93 25.11
CA GLU A 3 14.09 -16.81 26.06
C GLU A 3 12.74 -16.19 26.46
N LYS A 4 11.66 -16.97 26.35
CA LYS A 4 10.28 -16.50 26.59
C LYS A 4 10.13 -15.98 28.03
N ASN A 5 9.50 -14.83 28.18
CA ASN A 5 9.24 -14.15 29.46
C ASN A 5 10.49 -13.72 30.24
N THR A 6 11.63 -13.59 29.60
CA THR A 6 12.85 -13.06 30.19
C THR A 6 13.44 -11.95 29.29
N SER A 7 14.44 -11.25 29.79
CA SER A 7 15.23 -10.30 28.99
C SER A 7 16.47 -10.95 28.35
N ASN A 8 16.60 -12.29 28.48
CA ASN A 8 17.73 -13.03 27.92
C ASN A 8 17.51 -13.26 26.42
N GLY A 9 18.40 -12.74 25.58
CA GLY A 9 18.30 -12.87 24.13
C GLY A 9 19.64 -12.68 23.45
N VAL A 10 19.78 -13.30 22.28
CA VAL A 10 20.97 -13.26 21.43
C VAL A 10 20.59 -13.02 19.99
N VAL A 11 21.47 -12.44 19.21
CA VAL A 11 21.34 -12.27 17.77
C VAL A 11 22.12 -13.40 17.09
N THR A 12 21.59 -13.93 15.99
CA THR A 12 22.31 -14.92 15.16
C THR A 12 23.47 -14.27 14.42
N ASN A 13 24.51 -15.07 14.13
CA ASN A 13 25.58 -14.67 13.23
C ASN A 13 25.09 -14.66 11.75
N PHE A 14 26.01 -14.36 10.81
CA PHE A 14 25.68 -14.32 9.37
C PHE A 14 25.30 -15.68 8.79
N ASP A 15 25.70 -16.79 9.42
CA ASP A 15 25.38 -18.16 9.02
C ASP A 15 24.05 -18.63 9.64
N GLY A 16 23.42 -17.80 10.47
CA GLY A 16 22.15 -18.11 11.15
C GLY A 16 22.35 -18.89 12.47
N GLU A 17 23.59 -19.07 12.96
CA GLU A 17 23.87 -19.78 14.18
C GLU A 17 23.73 -18.87 15.41
N PHE A 18 23.30 -19.44 16.52
CA PHE A 18 23.23 -18.76 17.80
C PHE A 18 23.64 -19.69 18.94
N GLU A 19 24.16 -19.12 19.98
CA GLU A 19 24.45 -19.79 21.24
C GLU A 19 23.89 -18.98 22.40
N MET A 20 23.08 -19.61 23.26
CA MET A 20 22.55 -18.96 24.44
C MET A 20 22.42 -19.93 25.62
N SER A 21 22.63 -19.41 26.82
CA SER A 21 22.37 -20.14 28.07
C SER A 21 20.95 -19.85 28.52
N VAL A 22 20.17 -20.89 28.83
CA VAL A 22 18.81 -20.79 29.33
C VAL A 22 18.75 -21.11 30.82
N ALA A 23 17.77 -20.54 31.53
CA ALA A 23 17.65 -20.68 32.97
C ALA A 23 17.24 -22.09 33.43
N SER A 24 16.51 -22.83 32.58
CA SER A 24 16.07 -24.18 32.91
C SER A 24 15.77 -25.01 31.64
N SER A 25 15.76 -26.32 31.78
CA SER A 25 15.36 -27.24 30.70
C SER A 25 13.87 -27.10 30.29
N ASN A 26 13.04 -26.45 31.09
CA ASN A 26 11.66 -26.16 30.72
C ASN A 26 11.49 -24.79 30.02
N ALA A 27 12.58 -24.08 29.78
CA ALA A 27 12.54 -22.81 29.06
C ALA A 27 12.04 -23.00 27.63
N ALA A 28 11.35 -22.01 27.13
CA ALA A 28 11.00 -21.92 25.71
C ALA A 28 11.77 -20.77 25.09
N ILE A 29 12.37 -21.01 23.93
CA ILE A 29 13.00 -19.99 23.12
C ILE A 29 12.08 -19.57 21.99
N VAL A 30 12.04 -18.28 21.73
CA VAL A 30 11.29 -17.66 20.62
C VAL A 30 12.29 -17.13 19.62
N ILE A 31 12.16 -17.59 18.41
CA ILE A 31 12.97 -17.15 17.28
C ILE A 31 12.09 -16.25 16.41
N SER A 32 12.56 -15.03 16.20
CA SER A 32 11.87 -14.03 15.38
C SER A 32 12.81 -13.46 14.33
N TYR A 33 12.30 -13.28 13.12
CA TYR A 33 13.00 -12.60 12.03
C TYR A 33 11.99 -11.81 11.20
N ILE A 34 12.41 -10.67 10.66
CA ILE A 34 11.54 -9.80 9.86
C ILE A 34 11.09 -10.55 8.62
N GLY A 35 9.77 -10.62 8.37
CA GLY A 35 9.20 -11.35 7.24
C GLY A 35 8.90 -12.84 7.50
N PHE A 36 9.16 -13.33 8.72
CA PHE A 36 8.90 -14.73 9.08
C PHE A 36 7.98 -14.84 10.30
N THR A 37 7.27 -15.95 10.37
CA THR A 37 6.44 -16.29 11.54
C THR A 37 7.34 -16.66 12.71
N ASN A 38 7.06 -16.08 13.88
CA ASN A 38 7.79 -16.43 15.10
C ASN A 38 7.64 -17.93 15.38
N SER A 39 8.77 -18.60 15.63
CA SER A 39 8.81 -20.00 16.03
C SER A 39 9.13 -20.12 17.51
N GLU A 40 8.34 -20.90 18.25
CA GLU A 40 8.56 -21.18 19.67
C GLU A 40 8.99 -22.63 19.82
N VAL A 41 10.13 -22.85 20.47
CA VAL A 41 10.71 -24.19 20.69
C VAL A 41 11.00 -24.36 22.18
N LYS A 42 10.57 -25.48 22.75
CA LYS A 42 10.91 -25.87 24.11
C LYS A 42 12.30 -26.52 24.14
N VAL A 43 13.15 -26.07 25.02
CA VAL A 43 14.55 -26.53 25.07
C VAL A 43 14.65 -28.01 25.48
N GLY A 44 13.92 -28.43 26.52
CA GLY A 44 13.98 -29.83 26.97
C GLY A 44 15.38 -30.25 27.40
N THR A 45 15.80 -31.43 26.94
CA THR A 45 17.14 -32.00 27.16
C THR A 45 18.08 -31.85 25.95
N GLU A 46 17.58 -31.26 24.87
CA GLU A 46 18.34 -31.06 23.64
C GLU A 46 19.23 -29.82 23.76
N THR A 47 20.42 -29.92 23.21
CA THR A 47 21.43 -28.84 23.22
C THR A 47 21.67 -28.25 21.83
N THR A 48 21.12 -28.87 20.79
CA THR A 48 21.26 -28.40 19.41
C THR A 48 19.90 -28.40 18.75
N PHE A 49 19.56 -27.30 18.08
CA PHE A 49 18.29 -27.09 17.41
C PHE A 49 18.55 -26.68 15.96
N ASP A 50 17.89 -27.33 15.04
CA ASP A 50 17.78 -26.88 13.65
C ASP A 50 16.35 -26.37 13.43
N ILE A 51 16.22 -25.05 13.21
CA ILE A 51 14.93 -24.37 13.20
C ILE A 51 14.74 -23.70 11.84
N THR A 52 13.78 -24.22 11.09
CA THR A 52 13.35 -23.60 9.85
C THR A 52 12.20 -22.64 10.11
N LEU A 53 12.41 -21.36 9.85
CA LEU A 53 11.35 -20.35 9.93
C LEU A 53 10.49 -20.42 8.66
N LYS A 54 9.17 -20.30 8.86
CA LYS A 54 8.22 -20.19 7.76
C LYS A 54 8.04 -18.72 7.42
N GLU A 55 8.06 -18.40 6.14
CA GLU A 55 7.72 -17.05 5.68
C GLU A 55 6.35 -16.65 6.22
N ASN A 56 6.29 -15.47 6.78
CA ASN A 56 5.02 -14.89 7.19
C ASN A 56 4.38 -14.26 5.95
N LEU A 57 3.64 -15.07 5.21
CA LEU A 57 2.77 -14.62 4.11
C LEU A 57 1.50 -13.91 4.64
N GLN A 58 1.42 -13.63 5.94
CA GLN A 58 0.41 -12.68 6.39
C GLN A 58 0.69 -11.38 5.67
N GLU A 59 -0.27 -11.01 4.84
CA GLU A 59 -0.40 -9.73 4.18
C GLU A 59 0.18 -8.66 5.10
N LEU A 60 1.20 -7.96 4.61
CA LEU A 60 1.60 -6.68 5.18
C LEU A 60 0.28 -5.93 5.37
N ASP A 61 -0.12 -5.69 6.61
CA ASP A 61 -1.34 -4.95 6.92
C ASP A 61 -1.41 -3.79 5.93
N GLU A 62 -2.39 -3.83 5.03
CA GLU A 62 -2.51 -2.85 3.96
C GLU A 62 -2.61 -1.47 4.61
N VAL A 63 -1.58 -0.68 4.42
CA VAL A 63 -1.44 0.64 5.04
C VAL A 63 -2.04 1.64 4.07
N VAL A 64 -3.08 2.33 4.49
CA VAL A 64 -3.70 3.40 3.72
C VAL A 64 -3.04 4.72 4.09
N VAL A 65 -2.57 5.44 3.08
CA VAL A 65 -2.04 6.80 3.27
C VAL A 65 -3.21 7.74 3.54
N ILE A 66 -3.19 8.37 4.69
CA ILE A 66 -4.11 9.45 5.03
C ILE A 66 -3.32 10.75 5.22
N GLY A 67 -3.97 11.89 5.05
CA GLY A 67 -3.36 13.22 4.90
C GLY A 67 -2.21 13.61 5.82
N TYR A 68 -2.07 12.99 6.99
CA TYR A 68 -1.00 13.24 7.95
C TYR A 68 -0.33 11.95 8.44
N GLY A 69 -0.24 10.93 7.61
CA GLY A 69 0.45 9.69 7.98
C GLY A 69 -0.13 8.44 7.32
N THR A 70 0.27 7.32 7.83
CA THR A 70 -0.20 6.00 7.39
C THR A 70 -0.97 5.33 8.52
N GLN A 71 -2.14 4.77 8.23
CA GLN A 71 -2.91 3.95 9.16
C GLN A 71 -3.17 2.57 8.57
N LYS A 72 -3.31 1.58 9.43
CA LYS A 72 -3.73 0.25 9.00
C LYS A 72 -5.15 0.32 8.43
N LYS A 73 -5.39 -0.35 7.31
CA LYS A 73 -6.72 -0.39 6.66
C LYS A 73 -7.83 -0.85 7.63
N ALA A 74 -7.50 -1.77 8.54
CA ALA A 74 -8.41 -2.25 9.57
C ALA A 74 -8.85 -1.16 10.56
N ASP A 75 -8.03 -0.14 10.78
CA ASP A 75 -8.31 0.98 11.70
C ASP A 75 -9.09 2.11 11.03
N VAL A 76 -9.21 2.08 9.70
CA VAL A 76 -9.96 3.08 8.93
C VAL A 76 -11.41 2.66 8.84
N THR A 77 -12.27 3.27 9.65
CA THR A 77 -13.72 3.02 9.67
C THR A 77 -14.45 3.56 8.43
N SER A 78 -13.74 4.22 7.53
CA SER A 78 -14.28 4.88 6.34
C SER A 78 -14.25 3.97 5.12
N ALA A 79 -15.14 4.20 4.15
CA ALA A 79 -15.14 3.50 2.86
C ALA A 79 -13.95 3.95 1.99
N VAL A 80 -12.79 3.35 2.22
CA VAL A 80 -11.59 3.53 1.39
C VAL A 80 -11.51 2.39 0.38
N ALA A 81 -11.24 2.71 -0.87
CA ALA A 81 -10.94 1.73 -1.90
C ALA A 81 -9.52 1.96 -2.40
N THR A 82 -8.66 0.97 -2.22
CA THR A 82 -7.28 0.96 -2.70
C THR A 82 -7.21 0.14 -3.99
N VAL A 83 -6.56 0.67 -5.00
CA VAL A 83 -6.23 -0.02 -6.25
C VAL A 83 -4.71 0.03 -6.41
N LYS A 84 -4.07 -1.14 -6.45
CA LYS A 84 -2.62 -1.26 -6.62
C LYS A 84 -2.25 -1.37 -8.10
N SER A 85 -0.99 -1.13 -8.42
CA SER A 85 -0.47 -1.18 -9.78
C SER A 85 -0.76 -2.50 -10.52
N GLU A 86 -0.81 -3.62 -9.80
CA GLU A 86 -1.16 -4.95 -10.32
C GLU A 86 -2.61 -5.07 -10.79
N ASP A 87 -3.50 -4.26 -10.20
CA ASP A 87 -4.94 -4.23 -10.51
C ASP A 87 -5.31 -3.17 -11.55
N PHE A 88 -4.38 -2.38 -12.02
CA PHE A 88 -4.66 -1.31 -12.97
C PHE A 88 -5.19 -1.84 -14.30
N VAL A 89 -5.98 -1.02 -14.97
CA VAL A 89 -6.46 -1.33 -16.34
C VAL A 89 -5.25 -1.36 -17.27
N GLN A 90 -5.06 -2.51 -17.92
CA GLN A 90 -3.98 -2.72 -18.88
C GLN A 90 -4.33 -2.09 -20.24
N GLY A 91 -3.35 -1.48 -20.90
CA GLY A 91 -3.52 -0.93 -22.25
C GLY A 91 -2.99 0.48 -22.40
N ASN A 92 -3.35 1.14 -23.50
CA ASN A 92 -2.98 2.53 -23.76
C ASN A 92 -3.83 3.47 -22.90
N VAL A 93 -3.35 3.74 -21.69
CA VAL A 93 -4.00 4.60 -20.70
C VAL A 93 -3.40 5.99 -20.77
N LYS A 94 -4.23 7.00 -20.97
CA LYS A 94 -3.79 8.39 -21.15
C LYS A 94 -3.51 9.11 -19.83
N ASP A 95 -4.29 8.78 -18.80
CA ASP A 95 -4.18 9.42 -17.48
C ASP A 95 -4.49 8.43 -16.34
N ALA A 96 -4.11 8.81 -15.12
CA ALA A 96 -4.30 8.00 -13.93
C ALA A 96 -5.78 7.65 -13.63
N ALA A 97 -6.74 8.44 -14.14
CA ALA A 97 -8.16 8.16 -13.95
C ALA A 97 -8.59 6.87 -14.65
N GLN A 98 -8.06 6.62 -15.83
CA GLN A 98 -8.39 5.44 -16.62
C GLN A 98 -7.87 4.15 -15.99
N LEU A 99 -6.76 4.21 -15.22
CA LEU A 99 -6.21 3.05 -14.52
C LEU A 99 -7.22 2.42 -13.55
N ILE A 100 -8.05 3.25 -12.92
CA ILE A 100 -9.01 2.84 -11.89
C ILE A 100 -10.46 2.76 -12.40
N GLN A 101 -10.65 2.93 -13.70
CA GLN A 101 -11.97 2.87 -14.31
C GLN A 101 -12.59 1.47 -14.11
N GLY A 102 -13.80 1.44 -13.53
CA GLY A 102 -14.50 0.19 -13.23
C GLY A 102 -13.97 -0.62 -12.04
N LYS A 103 -12.86 -0.20 -11.42
CA LYS A 103 -12.27 -0.89 -10.26
C LYS A 103 -12.82 -0.40 -8.92
N VAL A 104 -13.32 0.83 -8.87
CA VAL A 104 -13.80 1.47 -7.66
C VAL A 104 -15.31 1.70 -7.74
N ALA A 105 -16.07 1.05 -6.85
CA ALA A 105 -17.52 1.23 -6.79
C ALA A 105 -17.88 2.69 -6.45
N GLY A 106 -18.81 3.29 -7.23
CA GLY A 106 -19.24 4.67 -7.07
C GLY A 106 -18.30 5.71 -7.70
N LEU A 107 -17.25 5.28 -8.39
CA LEU A 107 -16.39 6.14 -9.20
C LEU A 107 -16.84 6.07 -10.66
N THR A 108 -17.09 7.22 -11.24
CA THR A 108 -17.37 7.34 -12.69
C THR A 108 -16.22 8.11 -13.33
N VAL A 109 -15.60 7.50 -14.32
CA VAL A 109 -14.57 8.12 -15.16
C VAL A 109 -15.18 8.33 -16.54
N SER A 110 -15.19 9.57 -17.00
CA SER A 110 -15.70 9.92 -18.34
C SER A 110 -14.66 10.70 -19.12
N ALA A 111 -14.38 10.29 -20.33
CA ALA A 111 -13.62 11.08 -21.27
C ALA A 111 -14.61 12.08 -21.94
N PRO A 112 -14.45 13.40 -21.77
CA PRO A 112 -15.47 14.37 -22.15
C PRO A 112 -15.60 14.54 -23.66
N SER A 113 -14.61 14.13 -24.47
CA SER A 113 -14.68 14.20 -25.93
C SER A 113 -13.62 13.29 -26.57
N GLY A 114 -13.65 13.15 -27.90
CA GLY A 114 -12.56 12.53 -28.65
C GLY A 114 -11.26 13.36 -28.72
N ASP A 115 -11.20 14.49 -28.02
CA ASP A 115 -10.04 15.33 -27.96
C ASP A 115 -8.94 14.68 -27.10
N PRO A 116 -7.77 14.34 -27.68
CA PRO A 116 -6.68 13.69 -26.95
C PRO A 116 -6.00 14.58 -25.91
N THR A 117 -6.27 15.88 -25.92
CA THR A 117 -5.65 16.84 -25.00
C THR A 117 -6.47 17.05 -23.72
N GLN A 118 -7.71 16.61 -23.70
CA GLN A 118 -8.56 16.74 -22.52
C GLN A 118 -8.34 15.59 -21.53
N SER A 119 -8.14 15.95 -20.27
CA SER A 119 -8.07 14.99 -19.17
C SER A 119 -9.43 14.37 -18.86
N SER A 120 -9.43 13.14 -18.41
CA SER A 120 -10.63 12.46 -17.96
C SER A 120 -11.28 13.19 -16.78
N GLN A 121 -12.60 13.27 -16.80
CA GLN A 121 -13.37 13.79 -15.67
C GLN A 121 -13.74 12.65 -14.72
N ILE A 122 -13.51 12.89 -13.43
CA ILE A 122 -13.86 11.95 -12.39
C ILE A 122 -15.02 12.51 -11.56
N LYS A 123 -15.99 11.65 -11.30
CA LYS A 123 -17.06 11.90 -10.33
C LYS A 123 -17.10 10.77 -9.33
N LEU A 124 -17.11 11.12 -8.05
CA LEU A 124 -17.23 10.17 -6.97
C LEU A 124 -18.61 10.28 -6.34
N ARG A 125 -19.40 9.18 -6.37
CA ARG A 125 -20.81 9.17 -5.95
C ARG A 125 -21.66 10.15 -6.75
N GLY A 126 -22.67 10.79 -6.18
CA GLY A 126 -23.53 11.77 -6.86
C GLY A 126 -22.97 13.19 -6.78
N THR A 127 -23.66 14.14 -7.43
CA THR A 127 -23.38 15.57 -7.29
C THR A 127 -23.79 16.05 -5.92
N SER A 128 -22.84 16.46 -5.09
CA SER A 128 -23.09 16.99 -3.73
C SER A 128 -23.39 18.50 -3.70
N SER A 129 -23.15 19.20 -4.81
CA SER A 129 -23.34 20.65 -4.91
C SER A 129 -23.92 21.06 -6.26
N LEU A 130 -24.84 22.01 -6.22
CA LEU A 130 -25.43 22.62 -7.43
C LEU A 130 -24.55 23.74 -8.02
N SER A 131 -23.73 24.38 -7.20
CA SER A 131 -22.92 25.54 -7.58
C SER A 131 -21.42 25.34 -7.36
N GLY A 132 -21.03 24.32 -6.60
CA GLY A 132 -19.62 23.94 -6.37
C GLY A 132 -19.15 22.91 -7.38
N GLY A 133 -17.86 22.85 -7.62
CA GLY A 133 -17.26 21.82 -8.45
C GLY A 133 -17.62 20.42 -7.95
N THR A 134 -17.76 19.45 -8.86
CA THR A 134 -18.08 18.05 -8.55
C THR A 134 -16.84 17.17 -8.54
N ASN A 135 -15.67 17.74 -8.81
CA ASN A 135 -14.41 16.99 -8.89
C ASN A 135 -13.89 16.65 -7.48
N PRO A 136 -13.41 15.42 -7.25
CA PRO A 136 -12.73 15.07 -6.03
C PRO A 136 -11.40 15.83 -5.88
N LEU A 137 -10.92 15.98 -4.65
CA LEU A 137 -9.59 16.49 -4.38
C LEU A 137 -8.57 15.40 -4.78
N VAL A 138 -7.60 15.77 -5.60
CA VAL A 138 -6.50 14.86 -5.98
C VAL A 138 -5.25 15.26 -5.24
N LEU A 139 -4.59 14.30 -4.62
CA LEU A 139 -3.31 14.44 -3.94
C LEU A 139 -2.31 13.49 -4.60
N VAL A 140 -1.13 14.00 -4.90
CA VAL A 140 0.00 13.22 -5.39
C VAL A 140 1.09 13.29 -4.33
N ASP A 141 1.42 12.16 -3.73
CA ASP A 141 2.35 12.05 -2.60
C ASP A 141 2.06 13.06 -1.47
N GLY A 142 0.76 13.31 -1.22
CA GLY A 142 0.29 14.24 -0.20
C GLY A 142 0.18 15.71 -0.64
N VAL A 143 0.59 16.05 -1.86
CA VAL A 143 0.52 17.41 -2.40
C VAL A 143 -0.70 17.54 -3.34
N PRO A 144 -1.51 18.60 -3.24
CA PRO A 144 -2.61 18.83 -4.19
C PRO A 144 -2.08 18.92 -5.63
N GLY A 145 -2.65 18.09 -6.51
CA GLY A 145 -2.26 17.95 -7.90
C GLY A 145 -3.43 17.59 -8.81
N SER A 146 -3.14 17.09 -9.99
CA SER A 146 -4.14 16.56 -10.93
C SER A 146 -3.74 15.19 -11.45
N LEU A 147 -4.72 14.41 -11.92
CA LEU A 147 -4.51 13.06 -12.44
C LEU A 147 -3.66 13.02 -13.71
N GLY A 148 -3.61 14.12 -14.46
CA GLY A 148 -2.80 14.21 -15.68
C GLY A 148 -1.35 14.64 -15.43
N THR A 149 -0.95 14.92 -14.17
CA THR A 149 0.42 15.34 -13.84
C THR A 149 1.37 14.18 -13.57
N VAL A 150 0.83 12.98 -13.38
CA VAL A 150 1.63 11.77 -13.06
C VAL A 150 1.49 10.79 -14.21
N ALA A 151 2.61 10.29 -14.71
CA ALA A 151 2.62 9.23 -15.70
C ALA A 151 2.04 7.95 -15.09
N PRO A 152 1.11 7.26 -15.79
CA PRO A 152 0.46 6.05 -15.26
C PRO A 152 1.44 4.97 -14.78
N GLU A 153 2.57 4.84 -15.44
CA GLU A 153 3.63 3.88 -15.13
C GLU A 153 4.38 4.18 -13.83
N ASP A 154 4.36 5.43 -13.37
CA ASP A 154 5.03 5.85 -12.12
C ASP A 154 4.14 5.66 -10.88
N ILE A 155 2.90 5.22 -11.06
CA ILE A 155 1.95 5.06 -9.96
C ILE A 155 2.12 3.68 -9.31
N GLU A 156 2.26 3.67 -7.98
CA GLU A 156 2.29 2.46 -7.14
C GLU A 156 0.89 2.06 -6.71
N SER A 157 0.11 3.02 -6.18
CA SER A 157 -1.26 2.79 -5.73
C SER A 157 -2.12 4.05 -5.83
N ILE A 158 -3.44 3.84 -5.92
CA ILE A 158 -4.44 4.91 -5.87
C ILE A 158 -5.45 4.56 -4.78
N ASP A 159 -5.54 5.42 -3.76
CA ASP A 159 -6.50 5.33 -2.69
C ASP A 159 -7.66 6.30 -2.92
N VAL A 160 -8.89 5.79 -2.88
CA VAL A 160 -10.10 6.59 -3.08
C VAL A 160 -10.90 6.64 -1.79
N LEU A 161 -10.89 7.81 -1.15
CA LEU A 161 -11.62 8.09 0.09
C LEU A 161 -13.01 8.63 -0.26
N LYS A 162 -14.03 7.80 -0.01
CA LYS A 162 -15.40 8.09 -0.46
C LYS A 162 -16.25 8.79 0.57
N ASP A 163 -15.98 8.61 1.86
CA ASP A 163 -16.81 9.12 2.95
C ASP A 163 -16.35 10.46 3.47
N GLY A 164 -17.32 11.27 3.93
CA GLY A 164 -17.03 12.56 4.52
C GLY A 164 -16.15 12.48 5.77
N SER A 165 -16.23 11.38 6.54
CA SER A 165 -15.36 11.15 7.69
C SER A 165 -13.90 10.96 7.29
N ALA A 166 -13.63 10.20 6.24
CA ALA A 166 -12.28 10.03 5.71
C ALA A 166 -11.75 11.32 5.07
N THR A 167 -12.64 12.14 4.54
CA THR A 167 -12.30 13.41 3.91
C THR A 167 -12.27 14.59 4.86
N ALA A 168 -12.74 14.43 6.11
CA ALA A 168 -12.77 15.50 7.12
C ALA A 168 -11.38 16.13 7.38
N ILE A 169 -10.32 15.36 7.19
CA ILE A 169 -8.93 15.84 7.32
C ILE A 169 -8.62 16.96 6.31
N TYR A 170 -9.24 16.90 5.12
CA TYR A 170 -8.99 17.83 4.02
C TYR A 170 -9.98 19.00 3.97
N GLY A 171 -10.86 19.10 4.99
CA GLY A 171 -11.84 20.17 5.11
C GLY A 171 -12.84 20.21 3.95
N THR A 172 -13.31 21.38 3.59
CA THR A 172 -14.31 21.58 2.52
C THR A 172 -13.84 21.11 1.15
N ARG A 173 -12.53 21.02 0.91
CA ARG A 173 -11.98 20.49 -0.33
C ARG A 173 -12.23 18.98 -0.51
N GLY A 174 -12.37 18.25 0.60
CA GLY A 174 -12.64 16.82 0.60
C GLY A 174 -14.13 16.44 0.45
N THR A 175 -15.05 17.41 0.35
CA THR A 175 -16.49 17.15 0.33
C THR A 175 -16.93 16.24 -0.82
N ASN A 176 -16.27 16.33 -1.97
CA ASN A 176 -16.55 15.50 -3.15
C ASN A 176 -15.73 14.19 -3.17
N GLY A 177 -15.06 13.85 -2.06
CA GLY A 177 -14.12 12.75 -1.95
C GLY A 177 -12.68 13.19 -2.20
N VAL A 178 -11.76 12.28 -1.86
CA VAL A 178 -10.31 12.49 -2.03
C VAL A 178 -9.73 11.31 -2.77
N ILE A 179 -8.88 11.57 -3.75
CA ILE A 179 -8.08 10.58 -4.47
C ILE A 179 -6.63 10.84 -4.13
N ILE A 180 -5.98 9.84 -3.54
CA ILE A 180 -4.57 9.91 -3.17
C ILE A 180 -3.80 9.01 -4.12
N ILE A 181 -2.84 9.57 -4.82
CA ILE A 181 -1.92 8.86 -5.69
C ILE A 181 -0.60 8.74 -4.97
N THR A 182 -0.13 7.51 -4.82
CA THR A 182 1.21 7.22 -4.31
C THR A 182 2.09 6.82 -5.49
N THR A 183 3.22 7.48 -5.65
CA THR A 183 4.16 7.16 -6.71
C THR A 183 5.18 6.13 -6.27
N LYS A 184 5.72 5.38 -7.24
CA LYS A 184 6.78 4.40 -7.01
C LYS A 184 8.02 5.10 -6.46
N LYS A 185 8.55 4.58 -5.35
CA LYS A 185 9.76 5.12 -4.72
C LYS A 185 10.95 4.22 -5.03
N GLY A 186 12.09 4.84 -5.34
CA GLY A 186 13.34 4.11 -5.46
C GLY A 186 13.75 3.47 -4.13
N ASN A 187 14.23 2.23 -4.18
CA ASN A 187 14.77 1.56 -3.01
C ASN A 187 16.29 1.66 -3.02
N TYR A 188 16.86 2.20 -1.96
CA TYR A 188 18.30 2.50 -1.84
C TYR A 188 19.19 1.25 -1.98
N ASN A 189 18.68 0.07 -1.64
CA ASN A 189 19.41 -1.22 -1.69
C ASN A 189 18.98 -2.12 -2.86
N ALA A 190 18.11 -1.64 -3.75
CA ALA A 190 17.69 -2.43 -4.90
C ALA A 190 18.81 -2.47 -5.96
N LYS A 191 18.98 -3.64 -6.59
CA LYS A 191 19.81 -3.73 -7.79
C LYS A 191 19.20 -2.85 -8.88
N PRO A 192 20.01 -2.15 -9.70
CA PRO A 192 19.48 -1.36 -10.81
C PRO A 192 18.67 -2.27 -11.74
N SER A 193 17.43 -1.90 -11.99
CA SER A 193 16.55 -2.55 -12.96
C SER A 193 16.26 -1.59 -14.10
N ILE A 194 16.33 -2.08 -15.32
CA ILE A 194 15.95 -1.32 -16.52
C ILE A 194 14.71 -2.00 -17.06
N GLU A 195 13.60 -1.28 -17.09
CA GLU A 195 12.34 -1.73 -17.64
C GLU A 195 12.02 -0.95 -18.92
N TYR A 196 11.68 -1.66 -19.97
CA TYR A 196 11.27 -1.05 -21.24
C TYR A 196 9.82 -1.47 -21.53
N ASN A 197 8.93 -0.50 -21.55
CA ASN A 197 7.53 -0.68 -21.92
C ASN A 197 7.28 -0.05 -23.29
N GLY A 198 6.86 -0.83 -24.27
CA GLY A 198 6.54 -0.35 -25.61
C GLY A 198 5.21 -0.93 -26.06
N TYR A 199 4.40 -0.11 -26.74
CA TYR A 199 3.17 -0.54 -27.37
C TYR A 199 3.06 -0.02 -28.81
N SER A 200 2.37 -0.76 -29.66
CA SER A 200 1.97 -0.29 -30.97
C SER A 200 0.47 -0.50 -31.14
N SER A 201 -0.23 0.49 -31.65
CA SER A 201 -1.65 0.38 -32.01
C SER A 201 -1.86 0.70 -33.48
N LEU A 202 -2.67 -0.10 -34.14
CA LEU A 202 -3.16 0.14 -35.50
C LEU A 202 -4.60 0.66 -35.37
N SER A 203 -4.88 1.81 -35.97
CA SER A 203 -6.22 2.41 -36.07
C SER A 203 -6.77 2.21 -37.45
#